data_d2aa9368c01395bc7240034578111e01
#
_entry.id   d2aa9368c01395bc7240034578111e01
#
_cell.length_a   1.000
_cell.length_b   1.000
_cell.length_c   1.000
_cell.angle_alpha   90.00
_cell.angle_beta   90.00
_cell.angle_gamma   90.00
#
_symmetry.space_group_name_H-M   'P 1'
#
loop_
_entity.id
_entity.type
_entity.pdbx_description
1 polymer ?
#
loop_
_entity_poly.entity_id
_entity_poly.type
_entity_poly.pdbx_seq_one_letter_code
_entity_poly.pdbx_strand_id
1 'polypeptide(L)'
;MLLLKAGGGEKINWDYIALDLKEILKKETAILLHGANKVRDKIAKKLKYPTKIIISPSGIPSVLTDNKAIDIFLMAYAGLVNKRIVEKLQAYGINAVGLCGVDGRLFEGKRKKAILASYGQKIKVINNTYTGKIEKFNSHLIKILIQSGYTPVITPPGISDDNKIINFDSDLVLSLIVKELNIKKIVVLFEEKGLLKDFNDKKSLIKKIDKNKLDNFLKYAQGRMKKKILGIKKVFQETKVKKVFFGDGTIKNPIFKALEGAGTVIC
;
A
#
# COMPACT_ATOMS: atom_id res chain seq x y z
N MET A 1 15.21 -6.85 -8.44
CA MET A 1 13.95 -6.06 -8.54
C MET A 1 13.57 -5.55 -7.17
N LEU A 2 13.28 -4.26 -7.08
CA LEU A 2 12.80 -3.56 -5.89
C LEU A 2 11.27 -3.44 -5.94
N LEU A 3 10.57 -3.77 -4.85
CA LEU A 3 9.19 -3.32 -4.62
C LEU A 3 9.20 -2.16 -3.63
N LEU A 4 8.86 -0.99 -4.12
CA LEU A 4 8.67 0.20 -3.31
C LEU A 4 7.18 0.38 -3.02
N LYS A 5 6.80 0.38 -1.75
CA LYS A 5 5.44 0.77 -1.33
C LYS A 5 5.48 2.15 -0.68
N ALA A 6 4.74 3.09 -1.24
CA ALA A 6 4.55 4.40 -0.65
C ALA A 6 3.15 4.52 -0.01
N GLY A 7 3.10 4.99 1.23
CA GLY A 7 1.84 5.26 1.94
C GLY A 7 1.03 6.35 1.25
N GLY A 8 -0.27 6.42 1.57
CA GLY A 8 -1.16 7.45 1.01
C GLY A 8 -1.16 8.77 1.82
N GLY A 9 -0.05 9.08 2.48
CA GLY A 9 0.16 10.36 3.18
C GLY A 9 0.46 11.50 2.20
N GLU A 10 0.23 12.73 2.62
CA GLU A 10 0.42 13.92 1.77
C GLU A 10 1.83 14.49 1.82
N LYS A 11 2.56 14.17 2.90
CA LYS A 11 3.93 14.69 3.11
C LYS A 11 4.98 13.85 2.40
N ILE A 12 4.60 12.74 1.74
CA ILE A 12 5.52 11.94 0.94
C ILE A 12 6.14 12.81 -0.15
N ASN A 13 7.46 12.88 -0.18
CA ASN A 13 8.19 13.70 -1.15
C ASN A 13 8.53 12.87 -2.38
N TRP A 14 7.76 13.04 -3.43
CA TRP A 14 7.90 12.30 -4.67
C TRP A 14 9.14 12.70 -5.48
N ASP A 15 9.67 13.93 -5.31
CA ASP A 15 10.93 14.35 -5.93
C ASP A 15 12.10 13.56 -5.36
N TYR A 16 12.17 13.40 -4.05
CA TYR A 16 13.22 12.61 -3.41
C TYR A 16 13.12 11.11 -3.75
N ILE A 17 11.89 10.59 -3.84
CA ILE A 17 11.65 9.20 -4.28
C ILE A 17 12.09 9.02 -5.74
N ALA A 18 11.76 9.97 -6.62
CA ALA A 18 12.13 9.92 -8.03
C ALA A 18 13.65 9.95 -8.23
N LEU A 19 14.37 10.79 -7.48
CA LEU A 19 15.83 10.84 -7.51
C LEU A 19 16.45 9.49 -7.12
N ASP A 20 16.01 8.90 -6.02
CA ASP A 20 16.51 7.59 -5.58
C ASP A 20 16.16 6.49 -6.60
N LEU A 21 14.92 6.47 -7.12
CA LEU A 21 14.48 5.49 -8.11
C LEU A 21 15.29 5.60 -9.39
N LYS A 22 15.59 6.81 -9.87
CA LYS A 22 16.43 7.03 -11.04
C LYS A 22 17.80 6.34 -10.92
N GLU A 23 18.43 6.43 -9.76
CA GLU A 23 19.71 5.78 -9.52
C GLU A 23 19.56 4.24 -9.36
N ILE A 24 18.49 3.79 -8.75
CA ILE A 24 18.19 2.36 -8.58
C ILE A 24 17.94 1.69 -9.94
N LEU A 25 17.18 2.35 -10.81
CA LEU A 25 16.81 1.83 -12.13
C LEU A 25 17.99 1.66 -13.09
N LYS A 26 19.15 2.28 -12.83
CA LYS A 26 20.40 2.01 -13.54
C LYS A 26 20.96 0.59 -13.26
N LYS A 27 20.55 -0.03 -12.15
CA LYS A 27 21.09 -1.30 -11.66
C LYS A 27 20.07 -2.43 -11.57
N GLU A 28 18.83 -2.11 -11.32
CA GLU A 28 17.76 -3.09 -11.15
C GLU A 28 16.40 -2.50 -11.49
N THR A 29 15.43 -3.35 -11.85
CA THR A 29 14.06 -2.94 -12.09
C THR A 29 13.32 -2.65 -10.78
N ALA A 30 12.26 -1.83 -10.86
CA ALA A 30 11.42 -1.50 -9.72
C ALA A 30 9.93 -1.51 -10.07
N ILE A 31 9.11 -1.78 -9.08
CA ILE A 31 7.65 -1.60 -9.09
C ILE A 31 7.30 -0.67 -7.94
N LEU A 32 6.43 0.29 -8.19
CA LEU A 32 5.93 1.20 -7.18
C LEU A 32 4.47 0.90 -6.88
N LEU A 33 4.16 0.53 -5.63
CA LEU A 33 2.79 0.38 -5.13
C LEU A 33 2.47 1.58 -4.24
N HIS A 34 1.39 2.32 -4.53
CA HIS A 34 1.04 3.48 -3.72
C HIS A 34 -0.37 3.42 -3.13
N GLY A 35 -0.58 4.20 -2.09
CA GLY A 35 -1.89 4.53 -1.53
C GLY A 35 -2.27 5.98 -1.81
N ALA A 36 -3.54 6.35 -1.53
CA ALA A 36 -4.04 7.71 -1.71
C ALA A 36 -5.07 8.11 -0.64
N ASN A 37 -5.00 7.51 0.53
CA ASN A 37 -6.06 7.63 1.53
C ASN A 37 -6.29 9.07 2.02
N LYS A 38 -5.28 9.91 2.14
CA LYS A 38 -5.46 11.32 2.53
C LYS A 38 -6.14 12.14 1.44
N VAL A 39 -5.73 11.92 0.18
CA VAL A 39 -6.36 12.57 -0.97
C VAL A 39 -7.80 12.10 -1.14
N ARG A 40 -8.06 10.79 -0.98
CA ARG A 40 -9.42 10.25 -0.96
C ARG A 40 -10.30 10.94 0.11
N ASP A 41 -9.80 11.08 1.33
CA ASP A 41 -10.55 11.70 2.43
C ASP A 41 -10.86 13.18 2.11
N LYS A 42 -9.93 13.90 1.46
CA LYS A 42 -10.14 15.27 1.00
C LYS A 42 -11.21 15.36 -0.10
N ILE A 43 -11.12 14.49 -1.12
CA ILE A 43 -12.12 14.45 -2.19
C ILE A 43 -13.49 14.11 -1.62
N ALA A 44 -13.58 13.08 -0.76
CA ALA A 44 -14.80 12.68 -0.09
C ALA A 44 -15.46 13.84 0.68
N LYS A 45 -14.66 14.62 1.41
CA LYS A 45 -15.15 15.82 2.12
C LYS A 45 -15.66 16.88 1.16
N LYS A 46 -14.92 17.18 0.07
CA LYS A 46 -15.33 18.16 -0.96
C LYS A 46 -16.65 17.75 -1.64
N LEU A 47 -16.83 16.46 -1.89
CA LEU A 47 -18.06 15.93 -2.48
C LEU A 47 -19.21 15.76 -1.47
N LYS A 48 -19.06 16.28 -0.23
CA LYS A 48 -20.04 16.16 0.86
C LYS A 48 -20.38 14.68 1.19
N TYR A 49 -19.45 13.77 0.92
CA TYR A 49 -19.58 12.35 1.20
C TYR A 49 -18.37 11.84 2.01
N PRO A 50 -18.24 12.24 3.29
CA PRO A 50 -17.06 11.95 4.09
C PRO A 50 -16.84 10.44 4.27
N THR A 51 -15.58 10.05 4.29
CA THR A 51 -15.16 8.66 4.50
C THR A 51 -15.70 8.12 5.83
N LYS A 52 -16.43 7.02 5.77
CA LYS A 52 -16.94 6.32 6.96
C LYS A 52 -15.97 5.20 7.36
N ILE A 53 -15.56 5.20 8.62
CA ILE A 53 -14.75 4.13 9.19
C ILE A 53 -15.65 3.17 9.96
N ILE A 54 -15.45 1.89 9.72
CA ILE A 54 -16.09 0.81 10.47
C ILE A 54 -15.02 -0.02 11.18
N ILE A 55 -15.38 -0.61 12.28
CA ILE A 55 -14.49 -1.50 13.05
C ILE A 55 -15.04 -2.92 12.88
N SER A 56 -14.19 -3.85 12.44
CA SER A 56 -14.57 -5.27 12.39
C SER A 56 -14.69 -5.85 13.80
N PRO A 57 -15.36 -7.00 13.98
CA PRO A 57 -15.40 -7.69 15.27
C PRO A 57 -14.02 -8.01 15.87
N SER A 58 -13.00 -8.14 15.02
CA SER A 58 -11.58 -8.31 15.44
C SER A 58 -10.88 -7.00 15.80
N GLY A 59 -11.61 -5.88 15.92
CA GLY A 59 -11.05 -4.57 16.29
C GLY A 59 -10.25 -3.86 15.18
N ILE A 60 -10.30 -4.34 13.94
CA ILE A 60 -9.53 -3.75 12.84
C ILE A 60 -10.38 -2.68 12.14
N PRO A 61 -9.93 -1.39 12.12
CA PRO A 61 -10.64 -0.34 11.41
C PRO A 61 -10.50 -0.50 9.89
N SER A 62 -11.58 -0.28 9.16
CA SER A 62 -11.58 -0.25 7.70
C SER A 62 -12.53 0.81 7.17
N VAL A 63 -12.34 1.19 5.90
CA VAL A 63 -13.25 2.11 5.23
C VAL A 63 -14.47 1.36 4.75
N LEU A 64 -15.64 1.84 5.12
CA LEU A 64 -16.87 1.38 4.49
C LEU A 64 -16.86 1.85 3.04
N THR A 65 -16.83 0.90 2.14
CA THR A 65 -16.80 1.15 0.69
C THR A 65 -18.13 0.75 0.09
N ASP A 66 -19.04 1.70 -0.03
CA ASP A 66 -20.28 1.58 -0.79
C ASP A 66 -20.09 2.08 -2.24
N ASN A 67 -21.15 2.19 -3.02
CA ASN A 67 -21.07 2.59 -4.43
C ASN A 67 -20.44 3.97 -4.63
N LYS A 68 -20.83 4.98 -3.83
CA LYS A 68 -20.24 6.33 -3.93
C LYS A 68 -18.79 6.35 -3.44
N ALA A 69 -18.48 5.58 -2.39
CA ALA A 69 -17.14 5.50 -1.88
C ALA A 69 -16.16 4.86 -2.88
N ILE A 70 -16.59 3.83 -3.65
CA ILE A 70 -15.69 3.22 -4.65
C ILE A 70 -15.38 4.19 -5.80
N ASP A 71 -16.34 5.03 -6.22
CA ASP A 71 -16.09 6.07 -7.22
C ASP A 71 -15.06 7.09 -6.71
N ILE A 72 -15.17 7.51 -5.45
CA ILE A 72 -14.19 8.39 -4.80
C ILE A 72 -12.81 7.72 -4.71
N PHE A 73 -12.77 6.42 -4.47
CA PHE A 73 -11.50 5.66 -4.53
C PHE A 73 -10.88 5.74 -5.94
N LEU A 74 -11.66 5.51 -6.99
CA LEU A 74 -11.16 5.63 -8.36
C LEU A 74 -10.62 7.04 -8.66
N MET A 75 -11.38 8.08 -8.33
CA MET A 75 -10.96 9.46 -8.52
C MET A 75 -9.62 9.74 -7.82
N ALA A 76 -9.48 9.31 -6.56
CA ALA A 76 -8.31 9.61 -5.76
C ALA A 76 -7.09 8.74 -6.14
N TYR A 77 -7.29 7.43 -6.23
CA TYR A 77 -6.19 6.47 -6.37
C TYR A 77 -5.75 6.32 -7.82
N ALA A 78 -6.66 5.91 -8.71
CA ALA A 78 -6.35 5.65 -10.11
C ALA A 78 -6.22 6.93 -10.94
N GLY A 79 -7.09 7.90 -10.68
CA GLY A 79 -7.09 9.17 -11.39
C GLY A 79 -6.00 10.11 -10.86
N LEU A 80 -6.24 10.79 -9.74
CA LEU A 80 -5.42 11.92 -9.33
C LEU A 80 -4.01 11.51 -8.86
N VAL A 81 -3.91 10.66 -7.83
CA VAL A 81 -2.61 10.38 -7.20
C VAL A 81 -1.72 9.55 -8.11
N ASN A 82 -2.25 8.51 -8.75
CA ASN A 82 -1.48 7.68 -9.67
C ASN A 82 -0.87 8.52 -10.80
N LYS A 83 -1.68 9.37 -11.46
CA LYS A 83 -1.20 10.19 -12.58
C LYS A 83 -0.23 11.28 -12.13
N ARG A 84 -0.40 11.86 -10.94
CA ARG A 84 0.58 12.82 -10.39
C ARG A 84 1.91 12.16 -10.03
N ILE A 85 1.90 10.91 -9.57
CA ILE A 85 3.14 10.16 -9.35
C ILE A 85 3.82 9.87 -10.70
N VAL A 86 3.07 9.41 -11.70
CA VAL A 86 3.61 9.16 -13.05
C VAL A 86 4.21 10.43 -13.66
N GLU A 87 3.46 11.56 -13.63
CA GLU A 87 3.94 12.87 -14.08
C GLU A 87 5.27 13.23 -13.40
N LYS A 88 5.34 13.05 -12.09
CA LYS A 88 6.56 13.34 -11.32
C LYS A 88 7.72 12.44 -11.76
N LEU A 89 7.52 11.14 -11.89
CA LEU A 89 8.57 10.21 -12.31
C LEU A 89 9.04 10.48 -13.74
N GLN A 90 8.12 10.79 -14.66
CA GLN A 90 8.45 11.20 -16.04
C GLN A 90 9.33 12.45 -16.06
N ALA A 91 9.06 13.45 -15.21
CA ALA A 91 9.88 14.67 -15.11
C ALA A 91 11.34 14.39 -14.70
N TYR A 92 11.62 13.25 -14.06
CA TYR A 92 12.97 12.79 -13.75
C TYR A 92 13.54 11.81 -14.77
N GLY A 93 12.88 11.62 -15.92
CA GLY A 93 13.31 10.72 -16.99
C GLY A 93 13.07 9.23 -16.70
N ILE A 94 12.17 8.91 -15.76
CA ILE A 94 11.75 7.52 -15.48
C ILE A 94 10.54 7.22 -16.36
N ASN A 95 10.65 6.20 -17.23
CA ASN A 95 9.57 5.78 -18.11
C ASN A 95 8.47 5.04 -17.31
N ALA A 96 7.66 5.78 -16.56
CA ALA A 96 6.66 5.27 -15.67
C ALA A 96 5.30 5.05 -16.35
N VAL A 97 4.65 3.93 -16.05
CA VAL A 97 3.28 3.60 -16.46
C VAL A 97 2.39 3.41 -15.24
N GLY A 98 1.32 4.21 -15.15
CA GLY A 98 0.38 4.16 -14.04
C GLY A 98 -0.81 3.26 -14.34
N LEU A 99 -1.05 2.27 -13.47
CA LEU A 99 -2.15 1.32 -13.53
C LEU A 99 -2.88 1.25 -12.19
N CYS A 100 -4.18 0.99 -12.25
CA CYS A 100 -4.93 0.49 -11.09
C CYS A 100 -5.23 -1.00 -11.25
N GLY A 101 -5.69 -1.65 -10.21
CA GLY A 101 -5.95 -3.08 -10.25
C GLY A 101 -7.04 -3.53 -11.23
N VAL A 102 -7.81 -2.59 -11.79
CA VAL A 102 -8.83 -2.86 -12.84
C VAL A 102 -8.17 -3.08 -14.18
N ASP A 103 -7.09 -2.33 -14.49
CA ASP A 103 -6.41 -2.33 -15.77
C ASP A 103 -5.82 -3.73 -16.06
N GLY A 104 -6.24 -4.36 -17.16
CA GLY A 104 -5.82 -5.71 -17.50
C GLY A 104 -6.09 -6.75 -16.41
N ARG A 105 -7.10 -6.54 -15.56
CA ARG A 105 -7.40 -7.36 -14.37
C ARG A 105 -6.16 -7.56 -13.50
N LEU A 106 -5.41 -6.48 -13.28
CA LEU A 106 -4.15 -6.54 -12.54
C LEU A 106 -4.33 -7.07 -11.12
N PHE A 107 -5.42 -6.67 -10.43
CA PHE A 107 -5.82 -7.24 -9.15
C PHE A 107 -7.25 -7.79 -9.27
N GLU A 108 -7.38 -9.09 -9.07
CA GLU A 108 -8.68 -9.77 -9.10
C GLU A 108 -8.95 -10.45 -7.76
N GLY A 109 -10.22 -10.52 -7.36
CA GLY A 109 -10.59 -11.20 -6.14
C GLY A 109 -12.09 -11.31 -5.93
N LYS A 110 -12.48 -11.74 -4.74
CA LYS A 110 -13.89 -11.94 -4.36
C LYS A 110 -14.44 -10.73 -3.61
N ARG A 111 -15.58 -10.24 -4.10
CA ARG A 111 -16.34 -9.20 -3.42
C ARG A 111 -16.99 -9.74 -2.15
N LYS A 112 -16.83 -9.01 -1.05
CA LYS A 112 -17.58 -9.25 0.18
C LYS A 112 -18.92 -8.53 0.08
N LYS A 113 -19.98 -9.26 -0.33
CA LYS A 113 -21.32 -8.68 -0.48
C LYS A 113 -21.86 -8.13 0.85
N ALA A 114 -21.44 -8.74 1.97
CA ALA A 114 -21.75 -8.28 3.32
C ALA A 114 -20.49 -8.31 4.20
N ILE A 115 -20.41 -7.40 5.16
CA ILE A 115 -19.35 -7.32 6.16
C ILE A 115 -19.95 -7.10 7.55
N LEU A 116 -19.26 -7.57 8.57
CA LEU A 116 -19.63 -7.35 9.98
C LEU A 116 -18.93 -6.10 10.51
N ALA A 117 -19.67 -5.23 11.17
CA ALA A 117 -19.15 -4.04 11.83
C ALA A 117 -19.60 -4.00 13.28
N SER A 118 -18.68 -3.65 14.18
CA SER A 118 -18.95 -3.46 15.60
C SER A 118 -19.39 -2.01 15.88
N TYR A 119 -20.46 -1.85 16.62
CA TYR A 119 -20.99 -0.59 17.13
C TYR A 119 -21.15 -0.73 18.66
N GLY A 120 -20.09 -0.47 19.40
CA GLY A 120 -20.01 -0.80 20.82
C GLY A 120 -20.11 -2.32 21.02
N GLN A 121 -21.07 -2.77 21.80
CA GLN A 121 -21.31 -4.21 22.05
C GLN A 121 -22.15 -4.90 20.94
N LYS A 122 -22.74 -4.14 20.02
CA LYS A 122 -23.59 -4.68 18.95
C LYS A 122 -22.79 -4.92 17.69
N ILE A 123 -23.05 -6.04 17.02
CA ILE A 123 -22.53 -6.35 15.70
C ILE A 123 -23.65 -6.16 14.68
N LYS A 124 -23.37 -5.40 13.61
CA LYS A 124 -24.30 -5.19 12.50
C LYS A 124 -23.75 -5.77 11.21
N VAL A 125 -24.62 -6.34 10.40
CA VAL A 125 -24.32 -6.72 9.02
C VAL A 125 -24.52 -5.51 8.13
N ILE A 126 -23.50 -5.19 7.33
CA ILE A 126 -23.56 -4.14 6.31
C ILE A 126 -23.52 -4.82 4.95
N ASN A 127 -24.61 -4.70 4.21
CA ASN A 127 -24.75 -5.28 2.88
C ASN A 127 -24.26 -4.33 1.77
N ASN A 128 -24.15 -4.84 0.54
CA ASN A 128 -23.80 -4.10 -0.67
C ASN A 128 -22.47 -3.35 -0.58
N THR A 129 -21.45 -3.98 0.01
CA THR A 129 -20.12 -3.39 0.07
C THR A 129 -19.32 -3.66 -1.20
N TYR A 130 -18.41 -2.73 -1.52
CA TYR A 130 -17.44 -2.84 -2.61
C TYR A 130 -16.03 -3.10 -2.04
N THR A 131 -15.96 -3.82 -0.93
CA THR A 131 -14.70 -4.31 -0.37
C THR A 131 -14.48 -5.75 -0.80
N GLY A 132 -13.25 -6.13 -1.09
CA GLY A 132 -12.93 -7.47 -1.56
C GLY A 132 -11.76 -8.12 -0.83
N LYS A 133 -11.61 -9.42 -1.07
CA LYS A 133 -10.42 -10.21 -0.75
C LYS A 133 -9.69 -10.45 -2.06
N ILE A 134 -8.44 -9.98 -2.15
CA ILE A 134 -7.62 -10.21 -3.32
C ILE A 134 -7.22 -11.68 -3.41
N GLU A 135 -7.26 -12.25 -4.63
CA GLU A 135 -6.94 -13.65 -4.89
C GLU A 135 -5.91 -13.83 -6.01
N LYS A 136 -5.94 -12.95 -7.04
CA LYS A 136 -5.05 -13.04 -8.19
C LYS A 136 -4.37 -11.71 -8.49
N PHE A 137 -3.17 -11.82 -9.04
CA PHE A 137 -2.38 -10.72 -9.56
C PHE A 137 -1.89 -11.08 -10.96
N ASN A 138 -2.17 -10.24 -11.93
CA ASN A 138 -1.71 -10.42 -13.30
C ASN A 138 -0.21 -10.07 -13.41
N SER A 139 0.63 -10.99 -12.95
CA SER A 139 2.09 -10.82 -13.01
C SER A 139 2.64 -10.79 -14.43
N HIS A 140 1.92 -11.36 -15.40
CA HIS A 140 2.29 -11.34 -16.82
C HIS A 140 2.30 -9.92 -17.39
N LEU A 141 1.24 -9.13 -17.13
CA LEU A 141 1.18 -7.73 -17.56
C LEU A 141 2.37 -6.92 -17.00
N ILE A 142 2.69 -7.11 -15.72
CA ILE A 142 3.81 -6.39 -15.10
C ILE A 142 5.16 -6.83 -15.70
N LYS A 143 5.35 -8.12 -15.98
CA LYS A 143 6.59 -8.61 -16.62
C LYS A 143 6.76 -8.01 -18.03
N ILE A 144 5.70 -7.95 -18.84
CA ILE A 144 5.75 -7.32 -20.17
C ILE A 144 6.18 -5.85 -20.05
N LEU A 145 5.56 -5.08 -19.15
CA LEU A 145 5.91 -3.68 -18.97
C LEU A 145 7.38 -3.49 -18.57
N ILE A 146 7.86 -4.28 -17.61
CA ILE A 146 9.25 -4.21 -17.16
C ILE A 146 10.22 -4.60 -18.28
N GLN A 147 9.94 -5.67 -19.03
CA GLN A 147 10.76 -6.11 -20.17
C GLN A 147 10.79 -5.07 -21.29
N SER A 148 9.73 -4.30 -21.45
CA SER A 148 9.62 -3.18 -22.40
C SER A 148 10.22 -1.86 -21.86
N GLY A 149 10.92 -1.89 -20.72
CA GLY A 149 11.60 -0.72 -20.17
C GLY A 149 10.71 0.24 -19.37
N TYR A 150 9.50 -0.16 -19.03
CA TYR A 150 8.60 0.66 -18.21
C TYR A 150 8.79 0.38 -16.72
N THR A 151 8.53 1.40 -15.90
CA THR A 151 8.43 1.29 -14.45
C THR A 151 6.96 1.31 -14.04
N PRO A 152 6.37 0.17 -13.61
CA PRO A 152 4.96 0.13 -13.22
C PRO A 152 4.71 0.89 -11.92
N VAL A 153 3.72 1.80 -11.94
CA VAL A 153 3.19 2.53 -10.78
C VAL A 153 1.77 2.05 -10.54
N ILE A 154 1.58 1.20 -9.56
CA ILE A 154 0.35 0.44 -9.38
C ILE A 154 -0.40 0.81 -8.10
N THR A 155 -1.72 0.70 -8.12
CA THR A 155 -2.58 1.03 -6.98
C THR A 155 -3.87 0.21 -6.97
N PRO A 156 -4.50 -0.08 -5.80
CA PRO A 156 -5.90 -0.46 -5.79
C PRO A 156 -6.78 0.74 -6.26
N PRO A 157 -8.07 0.54 -6.60
CA PRO A 157 -8.85 -0.67 -6.49
C PRO A 157 -8.57 -1.69 -7.60
N GLY A 158 -9.26 -2.84 -7.57
CA GLY A 158 -9.21 -3.86 -8.61
C GLY A 158 -10.61 -4.36 -8.96
N ILE A 159 -10.70 -5.54 -9.55
CA ILE A 159 -11.92 -6.10 -10.08
C ILE A 159 -12.31 -7.40 -9.35
N SER A 160 -13.59 -7.65 -9.18
CA SER A 160 -14.13 -8.90 -8.62
C SER A 160 -14.45 -9.92 -9.70
N ASP A 161 -14.70 -11.15 -9.26
CA ASP A 161 -15.21 -12.26 -10.08
C ASP A 161 -16.56 -11.93 -10.75
N ASP A 162 -17.40 -11.12 -10.12
CA ASP A 162 -18.66 -10.61 -10.67
C ASP A 162 -18.50 -9.29 -11.48
N ASN A 163 -17.28 -8.98 -11.93
CA ASN A 163 -16.94 -7.82 -12.76
C ASN A 163 -17.29 -6.45 -12.13
N LYS A 164 -17.25 -6.35 -10.81
CA LYS A 164 -17.43 -5.09 -10.10
C LYS A 164 -16.09 -4.54 -9.63
N ILE A 165 -15.93 -3.22 -9.68
CA ILE A 165 -14.77 -2.57 -9.09
C ILE A 165 -14.86 -2.69 -7.57
N ILE A 166 -13.79 -3.17 -6.93
CA ILE A 166 -13.75 -3.37 -5.49
C ILE A 166 -12.45 -2.87 -4.88
N ASN A 167 -12.54 -2.38 -3.65
CA ASN A 167 -11.39 -1.94 -2.90
C ASN A 167 -10.69 -3.13 -2.23
N PHE A 168 -9.37 -3.19 -2.40
CA PHE A 168 -8.49 -4.12 -1.72
C PHE A 168 -7.61 -3.40 -0.69
N ASP A 169 -7.27 -4.10 0.39
CA ASP A 169 -6.26 -3.62 1.32
C ASP A 169 -4.87 -3.67 0.66
N SER A 170 -4.22 -2.52 0.54
CA SER A 170 -2.92 -2.41 -0.14
C SER A 170 -1.79 -3.17 0.57
N ASP A 171 -1.94 -3.51 1.84
CA ASP A 171 -0.97 -4.33 2.56
C ASP A 171 -1.12 -5.82 2.19
N LEU A 172 -2.34 -6.26 1.86
CA LEU A 172 -2.58 -7.61 1.30
C LEU A 172 -2.18 -7.69 -0.17
N VAL A 173 -2.41 -6.63 -0.95
CA VAL A 173 -1.92 -6.53 -2.32
C VAL A 173 -0.40 -6.68 -2.38
N LEU A 174 0.33 -6.03 -1.45
CA LEU A 174 1.78 -6.15 -1.34
C LEU A 174 2.24 -7.62 -1.22
N SER A 175 1.62 -8.40 -0.33
CA SER A 175 1.97 -9.81 -0.12
C SER A 175 1.84 -10.62 -1.40
N LEU A 176 0.75 -10.43 -2.14
CA LEU A 176 0.50 -11.16 -3.38
C LEU A 176 1.50 -10.78 -4.49
N ILE A 177 1.82 -9.50 -4.66
CA ILE A 177 2.84 -9.04 -5.62
C ILE A 177 4.19 -9.69 -5.31
N VAL A 178 4.59 -9.68 -4.05
CA VAL A 178 5.86 -10.27 -3.60
C VAL A 178 5.93 -11.75 -3.92
N LYS A 179 4.85 -12.48 -3.67
CA LYS A 179 4.75 -13.92 -3.94
C LYS A 179 4.85 -14.21 -5.44
N GLU A 180 4.01 -13.58 -6.25
CA GLU A 180 3.88 -13.87 -7.69
C GLU A 180 5.12 -13.45 -8.50
N LEU A 181 5.83 -12.42 -8.08
CA LEU A 181 7.06 -11.94 -8.74
C LEU A 181 8.34 -12.38 -8.05
N ASN A 182 8.26 -13.17 -6.97
CA ASN A 182 9.41 -13.63 -6.17
C ASN A 182 10.35 -12.48 -5.77
N ILE A 183 9.77 -11.36 -5.31
CA ILE A 183 10.52 -10.16 -4.95
C ILE A 183 11.24 -10.39 -3.62
N LYS A 184 12.52 -10.00 -3.55
CA LYS A 184 13.34 -10.19 -2.35
C LYS A 184 13.67 -8.90 -1.60
N LYS A 185 13.49 -7.74 -2.26
CA LYS A 185 13.82 -6.42 -1.73
C LYS A 185 12.56 -5.56 -1.65
N ILE A 186 12.14 -5.22 -0.45
CA ILE A 186 10.91 -4.47 -0.19
C ILE A 186 11.25 -3.26 0.68
N VAL A 187 10.86 -2.08 0.21
CA VAL A 187 10.91 -0.83 0.96
C VAL A 187 9.51 -0.29 1.11
N VAL A 188 9.12 0.07 2.32
CA VAL A 188 7.83 0.68 2.65
C VAL A 188 8.08 2.06 3.23
N LEU A 189 7.73 3.10 2.46
CA LEU A 189 7.86 4.49 2.86
C LEU A 189 6.53 5.05 3.35
N PHE A 190 6.58 5.82 4.42
CA PHE A 190 5.45 6.55 5.00
C PHE A 190 5.92 7.82 5.69
N GLU A 191 5.06 8.54 6.40
CA GLU A 191 5.37 9.86 7.00
C GLU A 191 6.05 9.75 8.37
N GLU A 192 6.62 8.59 8.70
CA GLU A 192 7.35 8.32 9.94
C GLU A 192 8.62 7.52 9.66
N LYS A 193 9.62 7.66 10.52
CA LYS A 193 10.90 6.95 10.38
C LYS A 193 10.78 5.42 10.37
N GLY A 194 9.76 4.88 11.02
CA GLY A 194 9.56 3.45 11.17
C GLY A 194 8.49 3.15 12.21
N LEU A 195 8.56 2.00 12.88
CA LEU A 195 7.73 1.68 14.02
C LEU A 195 8.30 2.34 15.28
N LEU A 196 7.51 3.16 15.95
CA LEU A 196 7.86 3.81 17.21
C LEU A 196 7.28 3.01 18.38
N LYS A 197 7.95 2.94 19.52
CA LYS A 197 7.39 2.40 20.77
C LYS A 197 6.28 3.32 21.30
N ASP A 198 6.50 4.62 21.22
CA ASP A 198 5.54 5.67 21.51
C ASP A 198 5.42 6.59 20.29
N PHE A 199 4.21 6.76 19.76
CA PHE A 199 3.95 7.61 18.59
C PHE A 199 4.30 9.08 18.82
N ASN A 200 4.21 9.55 20.07
CA ASN A 200 4.53 10.93 20.44
C ASN A 200 6.03 11.15 20.65
N ASP A 201 6.81 10.10 20.86
CA ASP A 201 8.27 10.17 21.01
C ASP A 201 8.98 9.67 19.74
N LYS A 202 9.45 10.61 18.92
CA LYS A 202 10.20 10.31 17.67
C LYS A 202 11.57 9.65 17.91
N LYS A 203 12.07 9.66 19.17
CA LYS A 203 13.31 8.96 19.56
C LYS A 203 13.07 7.49 19.90
N SER A 204 11.81 7.09 20.10
CA SER A 204 11.41 5.73 20.46
C SER A 204 11.42 4.73 19.28
N LEU A 205 12.18 5.02 18.22
CA LEU A 205 12.26 4.19 17.01
C LEU A 205 12.77 2.77 17.32
N ILE A 206 12.00 1.78 16.90
CA ILE A 206 12.39 0.38 16.90
C ILE A 206 13.19 0.10 15.63
N LYS A 207 14.52 0.05 15.73
CA LYS A 207 15.40 -0.09 14.56
C LYS A 207 15.33 -1.48 13.93
N LYS A 208 15.21 -2.55 14.74
CA LYS A 208 15.23 -3.92 14.25
C LYS A 208 14.11 -4.75 14.89
N ILE A 209 13.43 -5.55 14.09
CA ILE A 209 12.39 -6.48 14.51
C ILE A 209 12.72 -7.86 13.95
N ASP A 210 12.76 -8.87 14.81
CA ASP A 210 12.78 -10.27 14.40
C ASP A 210 11.42 -10.63 13.77
N LYS A 211 11.45 -11.10 12.52
CA LYS A 211 10.24 -11.49 11.78
C LYS A 211 9.40 -12.55 12.47
N ASN A 212 10.04 -13.43 13.28
CA ASN A 212 9.35 -14.46 14.02
C ASN A 212 8.66 -13.92 15.30
N LYS A 213 8.99 -12.69 15.70
CA LYS A 213 8.46 -12.02 16.90
C LYS A 213 7.56 -10.83 16.57
N LEU A 214 7.08 -10.71 15.33
CA LEU A 214 6.27 -9.57 14.88
C LEU A 214 5.02 -9.32 15.75
N ASP A 215 4.41 -10.38 16.29
CA ASP A 215 3.24 -10.26 17.16
C ASP A 215 3.53 -9.46 18.43
N ASN A 216 4.74 -9.58 18.99
CA ASN A 216 5.15 -8.85 20.20
C ASN A 216 5.21 -7.32 19.96
N PHE A 217 5.30 -6.90 18.70
CA PHE A 217 5.39 -5.51 18.30
C PHE A 217 4.04 -4.90 17.90
N LEU A 218 2.98 -5.71 17.78
CA LEU A 218 1.62 -5.24 17.48
C LEU A 218 1.07 -4.29 18.55
N LYS A 219 1.53 -4.39 19.80
CA LYS A 219 1.17 -3.49 20.89
C LYS A 219 1.62 -2.03 20.65
N TYR A 220 2.70 -1.83 19.90
CA TYR A 220 3.20 -0.50 19.52
C TYR A 220 2.57 0.03 18.23
N ALA A 221 1.87 -0.82 17.48
CA ALA A 221 1.30 -0.48 16.20
C ALA A 221 -0.18 -0.13 16.33
N GLN A 222 -0.54 1.14 16.14
CA GLN A 222 -1.92 1.60 16.18
C GLN A 222 -2.47 1.85 14.78
N GLY A 223 -3.78 1.71 14.61
CA GLY A 223 -4.50 2.05 13.39
C GLY A 223 -3.91 1.44 12.12
N ARG A 224 -3.43 2.28 11.22
CA ARG A 224 -2.83 1.87 9.93
C ARG A 224 -1.49 1.16 10.07
N MET A 225 -0.71 1.47 11.11
CA MET A 225 0.55 0.78 11.35
C MET A 225 0.33 -0.69 11.71
N LYS A 226 -0.72 -1.00 12.49
CA LYS A 226 -1.09 -2.39 12.80
C LYS A 226 -1.37 -3.20 11.54
N LYS A 227 -2.09 -2.62 10.56
CA LYS A 227 -2.34 -3.27 9.27
C LYS A 227 -1.05 -3.52 8.48
N LYS A 228 -0.11 -2.55 8.48
CA LYS A 228 1.19 -2.72 7.81
C LYS A 228 1.96 -3.88 8.41
N ILE A 229 2.06 -3.96 9.74
CA ILE A 229 2.75 -5.06 10.42
C ILE A 229 2.09 -6.41 10.09
N LEU A 230 0.76 -6.49 10.12
CA LEU A 230 0.03 -7.71 9.75
C LEU A 230 0.25 -8.10 8.27
N GLY A 231 0.25 -7.12 7.36
CA GLY A 231 0.56 -7.35 5.95
C GLY A 231 1.99 -7.86 5.75
N ILE A 232 2.97 -7.28 6.44
CA ILE A 232 4.36 -7.73 6.39
C ILE A 232 4.53 -9.12 7.04
N LYS A 233 3.82 -9.42 8.12
CA LYS A 233 3.80 -10.77 8.70
C LYS A 233 3.37 -11.80 7.66
N LYS A 234 2.31 -11.49 6.90
CA LYS A 234 1.83 -12.35 5.80
C LYS A 234 2.89 -12.52 4.71
N VAL A 235 3.60 -11.44 4.34
CA VAL A 235 4.73 -11.54 3.39
C VAL A 235 5.75 -12.58 3.87
N PHE A 236 6.19 -12.52 5.11
CA PHE A 236 7.17 -13.48 5.63
C PHE A 236 6.64 -14.90 5.72
N GLN A 237 5.35 -15.09 6.01
CA GLN A 237 4.70 -16.41 6.08
C GLN A 237 4.54 -17.07 4.71
N GLU A 238 4.23 -16.28 3.67
CA GLU A 238 3.87 -16.78 2.34
C GLU A 238 5.01 -16.74 1.33
N THR A 239 6.16 -16.13 1.69
CA THR A 239 7.27 -15.89 0.75
C THR A 239 8.64 -16.16 1.38
N LYS A 240 9.67 -16.20 0.53
CA LYS A 240 11.07 -16.34 0.96
C LYS A 240 11.79 -15.02 1.22
N VAL A 241 11.05 -13.94 1.45
CA VAL A 241 11.62 -12.63 1.78
C VAL A 241 12.40 -12.71 3.09
N LYS A 242 13.62 -12.15 3.07
CA LYS A 242 14.49 -12.15 4.25
C LYS A 242 14.41 -10.84 5.04
N LYS A 243 14.16 -9.71 4.35
CA LYS A 243 14.15 -8.38 4.96
C LYS A 243 13.11 -7.48 4.33
N VAL A 244 12.46 -6.67 5.16
CA VAL A 244 11.60 -5.55 4.76
C VAL A 244 12.09 -4.30 5.46
N PHE A 245 12.18 -3.21 4.74
CA PHE A 245 12.69 -1.93 5.22
C PHE A 245 11.57 -0.92 5.32
N PHE A 246 11.33 -0.37 6.51
CA PHE A 246 10.46 0.77 6.71
C PHE A 246 11.29 2.05 6.72
N GLY A 247 10.79 3.11 6.13
CA GLY A 247 11.49 4.37 6.08
C GLY A 247 10.57 5.59 5.97
N ASP A 248 11.18 6.73 6.19
CA ASP A 248 10.54 8.04 6.11
C ASP A 248 10.56 8.54 4.65
N GLY A 249 9.39 8.63 4.05
CA GLY A 249 9.22 9.10 2.67
C GLY A 249 9.22 10.63 2.54
N THR A 250 9.49 11.37 3.61
CA THR A 250 9.46 12.85 3.60
C THR A 250 10.85 13.47 3.50
N ILE A 251 11.91 12.70 3.73
CA ILE A 251 13.30 13.16 3.81
C ILE A 251 14.07 12.91 2.51
N LYS A 252 15.23 13.57 2.35
CA LYS A 252 16.15 13.31 1.24
C LYS A 252 16.69 11.88 1.28
N ASN A 253 16.84 11.27 0.08
CA ASN A 253 17.32 9.89 -0.13
C ASN A 253 16.49 8.85 0.66
N PRO A 254 15.14 8.87 0.55
CA PRO A 254 14.29 8.09 1.42
C PRO A 254 14.45 6.58 1.23
N ILE A 255 14.68 6.13 -0.02
CA ILE A 255 14.84 4.70 -0.33
C ILE A 255 16.21 4.23 0.12
N PHE A 256 17.28 4.96 -0.18
CA PHE A 256 18.64 4.60 0.23
C PHE A 256 18.76 4.56 1.75
N LYS A 257 18.28 5.58 2.46
CA LYS A 257 18.29 5.61 3.93
C LYS A 257 17.50 4.45 4.55
N ALA A 258 16.36 4.08 3.94
CA ALA A 258 15.62 2.91 4.41
C ALA A 258 16.43 1.61 4.23
N LEU A 259 17.08 1.43 3.09
CA LEU A 259 17.93 0.26 2.80
C LEU A 259 19.16 0.19 3.71
N GLU A 260 19.71 1.33 4.12
CA GLU A 260 20.80 1.45 5.10
C GLU A 260 20.35 1.21 6.56
N GLY A 261 19.03 1.06 6.80
CA GLY A 261 18.49 0.79 8.13
C GLY A 261 18.27 2.03 9.00
N ALA A 262 18.15 3.23 8.39
CA ALA A 262 17.81 4.45 9.12
C ALA A 262 16.41 4.40 9.76
N GLY A 263 15.53 3.54 9.24
CA GLY A 263 14.18 3.28 9.78
C GLY A 263 14.10 1.98 10.58
N THR A 264 13.00 1.23 10.40
CA THR A 264 12.82 -0.10 11.01
C THR A 264 13.13 -1.19 9.99
N VAL A 265 14.05 -2.08 10.32
CA VAL A 265 14.36 -3.28 9.53
C VAL A 265 13.69 -4.48 10.18
N ILE A 266 12.89 -5.21 9.40
CA ILE A 266 12.25 -6.46 9.82
C ILE A 266 12.96 -7.62 9.09
N CYS A 267 13.56 -8.56 9.85
CA CYS A 267 14.40 -9.61 9.27
C CYS A 267 14.35 -10.94 10.08
#